data_2cb5e2c25237542e660b929e491bf362
#
_entry.id   2cb5e2c25237542e660b929e491bf362
#
_cell.length_a   1.000
_cell.length_b   1.000
_cell.length_c   1.000
_cell.angle_alpha   90.00
_cell.angle_beta   90.00
_cell.angle_gamma   90.00
#
_symmetry.space_group_name_H-M   'P 1'
#
loop_
_entity.id
_entity.type
_entity.pdbx_description
1 polymer ?
#
loop_
_entity_poly.entity_id
_entity_poly.type
_entity_poly.pdbx_seq_one_letter_code
_entity_poly.pdbx_strand_id
1 'polypeptide(L)'
;MEIKQYIKENEARFMEELFSLIRIPSISALPEHKDDMLACALCWKELLLAAGADEAMVMPSQGNPLVFAQKHVSNDAPTLLIYAHYDVMPAEPLDLWKSQPFEPEIRDGHIWARGADDDKGQAMIQVKAFEYVVKNGLLKHNVKFIFEGEEEIGSPSLNTFIKEHKELLKADVILVSDTSMLGADLPSLTTGLRGLAYWEIEVTGPNRDLHSGHFGGAVANPINTLCSMLAQVIGEDGHITIPHFYDDVEEVPAAEREMIVQIPFDEKKYMEAIGVKALKGEKGYSTLERNSCRPSFDICGIWGGYTGEGSKTVLPSKAYAKVSCRLVPHQNHAVISQLFVDYIQSIAPEYVQVKVTPMHGGEGYVCPITLPAYQAAEKGFAKAFGKKPLAVRRGGSIPIISDFEQILGIKTVLMGFGLESDAIHSPNENFSLDIFRKGIEAVVEFHLNY
;
A
#
# COMPACT_ATOMS: atom_id res chain seq x y z
N MET A 1 29.77 -14.68 -13.93
CA MET A 1 28.70 -15.60 -14.39
C MET A 1 27.55 -14.77 -14.90
N GLU A 2 26.94 -15.12 -16.01
CA GLU A 2 25.72 -14.45 -16.51
C GLU A 2 24.56 -14.61 -15.53
N ILE A 3 23.76 -13.57 -15.30
CA ILE A 3 22.69 -13.59 -14.29
C ILE A 3 21.67 -14.71 -14.50
N LYS A 4 21.24 -14.95 -15.73
CA LYS A 4 20.27 -16.02 -16.03
C LYS A 4 20.81 -17.42 -15.69
N GLN A 5 22.10 -17.66 -15.92
CA GLN A 5 22.74 -18.90 -15.55
C GLN A 5 22.85 -19.04 -14.03
N TYR A 6 23.18 -17.95 -13.33
CA TYR A 6 23.24 -17.92 -11.87
C TYR A 6 21.89 -18.24 -11.22
N ILE A 7 20.81 -17.61 -11.73
CA ILE A 7 19.45 -17.88 -11.26
C ILE A 7 19.11 -19.37 -11.45
N LYS A 8 19.34 -19.89 -12.66
CA LYS A 8 19.05 -21.29 -12.99
C LYS A 8 19.81 -22.30 -12.10
N GLU A 9 21.08 -22.04 -11.83
CA GLU A 9 21.92 -22.93 -10.99
C GLU A 9 21.55 -22.87 -9.50
N ASN A 10 20.96 -21.79 -9.03
CA ASN A 10 20.62 -21.55 -7.64
C ASN A 10 19.12 -21.62 -7.35
N GLU A 11 18.27 -21.82 -8.32
CA GLU A 11 16.80 -21.74 -8.17
C GLU A 11 16.26 -22.64 -7.06
N ALA A 12 16.72 -23.90 -6.99
CA ALA A 12 16.27 -24.82 -5.95
C ALA A 12 16.60 -24.30 -4.54
N ARG A 13 17.78 -23.69 -4.37
CA ARG A 13 18.17 -23.06 -3.11
C ARG A 13 17.34 -21.82 -2.83
N PHE A 14 17.11 -20.96 -3.81
CA PHE A 14 16.29 -19.75 -3.66
C PHE A 14 14.85 -20.09 -3.23
N MET A 15 14.29 -21.15 -3.83
CA MET A 15 12.96 -21.62 -3.45
C MET A 15 12.93 -22.16 -2.02
N GLU A 16 13.91 -22.98 -1.60
CA GLU A 16 13.92 -23.50 -0.23
C GLU A 16 14.12 -22.39 0.81
N GLU A 17 14.96 -21.40 0.51
CA GLU A 17 15.14 -20.22 1.37
C GLU A 17 13.84 -19.40 1.49
N LEU A 18 13.12 -19.18 0.40
CA LEU A 18 11.79 -18.52 0.41
C LEU A 18 10.77 -19.38 1.18
N PHE A 19 10.75 -20.67 0.92
CA PHE A 19 9.83 -21.61 1.59
C PHE A 19 10.08 -21.70 3.09
N SER A 20 11.33 -21.58 3.54
CA SER A 20 11.64 -21.53 4.97
C SER A 20 11.01 -20.32 5.67
N LEU A 21 10.93 -19.18 4.98
CA LEU A 21 10.25 -17.97 5.48
C LEU A 21 8.72 -18.12 5.45
N ILE A 22 8.18 -18.66 4.35
CA ILE A 22 6.74 -18.84 4.18
C ILE A 22 6.15 -19.79 5.22
N ARG A 23 6.88 -20.88 5.56
CA ARG A 23 6.46 -21.83 6.60
C ARG A 23 6.35 -21.22 8.00
N ILE A 24 6.89 -20.04 8.22
CA ILE A 24 6.72 -19.30 9.47
C ILE A 24 5.50 -18.40 9.32
N PRO A 25 4.38 -18.66 10.01
CA PRO A 25 3.15 -17.89 9.90
C PRO A 25 3.27 -16.57 10.67
N SER A 26 4.05 -15.64 10.15
CA SER A 26 4.31 -14.33 10.76
C SER A 26 3.11 -13.38 10.61
N ILE A 27 2.00 -13.73 11.27
CA ILE A 27 0.74 -12.97 11.21
C ILE A 27 0.76 -11.88 12.29
N SER A 28 1.05 -10.64 11.91
CA SER A 28 1.19 -9.51 12.84
C SER A 28 -0.09 -9.16 13.59
N ALA A 29 -1.26 -9.39 12.98
CA ALA A 29 -2.56 -9.07 13.54
C ALA A 29 -2.98 -9.96 14.72
N LEU A 30 -2.33 -11.12 14.91
CA LEU A 30 -2.73 -12.15 15.86
C LEU A 30 -1.66 -12.34 16.95
N PRO A 31 -1.98 -12.05 18.23
CA PRO A 31 -1.00 -12.13 19.33
C PRO A 31 -0.37 -13.51 19.57
N GLU A 32 -1.05 -14.59 19.17
CA GLU A 32 -0.55 -15.97 19.25
C GLU A 32 0.65 -16.23 18.32
N HIS A 33 0.84 -15.42 17.28
CA HIS A 33 1.98 -15.53 16.35
C HIS A 33 3.19 -14.66 16.73
N LYS A 34 3.25 -14.13 17.95
CA LYS A 34 4.36 -13.28 18.40
C LYS A 34 5.72 -13.98 18.31
N ASP A 35 5.79 -15.28 18.63
CA ASP A 35 7.02 -16.05 18.52
C ASP A 35 7.39 -16.31 17.06
N ASP A 36 6.41 -16.48 16.18
CA ASP A 36 6.60 -16.61 14.74
C ASP A 36 7.15 -15.31 14.12
N MET A 37 6.69 -14.14 14.61
CA MET A 37 7.24 -12.85 14.19
C MET A 37 8.75 -12.77 14.47
N LEU A 38 9.17 -13.14 15.69
CA LEU A 38 10.60 -13.16 16.04
C LEU A 38 11.36 -14.21 15.23
N ALA A 39 10.80 -15.40 15.04
CA ALA A 39 11.42 -16.47 14.26
C ALA A 39 11.64 -16.04 12.79
N CYS A 40 10.66 -15.36 12.19
CA CYS A 40 10.76 -14.84 10.83
C CYS A 40 11.85 -13.75 10.72
N ALA A 41 11.90 -12.82 11.68
CA ALA A 41 12.94 -11.79 11.74
C ALA A 41 14.34 -12.39 11.86
N LEU A 42 14.52 -13.42 12.69
CA LEU A 42 15.79 -14.14 12.82
C LEU A 42 16.16 -14.88 11.53
N CYS A 43 15.20 -15.50 10.85
CA CYS A 43 15.43 -16.15 9.56
C CYS A 43 15.91 -15.13 8.51
N TRP A 44 15.26 -13.98 8.38
CA TRP A 44 15.72 -12.91 7.49
C TRP A 44 17.11 -12.40 7.80
N LYS A 45 17.44 -12.21 9.09
CA LYS A 45 18.79 -11.84 9.52
C LYS A 45 19.85 -12.81 8.98
N GLU A 46 19.63 -14.11 9.14
CA GLU A 46 20.60 -15.14 8.67
C GLU A 46 20.69 -15.17 7.13
N LEU A 47 19.58 -14.99 6.43
CA LEU A 47 19.55 -14.92 4.96
C LEU A 47 20.30 -13.69 4.42
N LEU A 48 20.18 -12.53 5.06
CA LEU A 48 20.90 -11.31 4.68
C LEU A 48 22.42 -11.46 4.90
N LEU A 49 22.85 -12.09 6.00
CA LEU A 49 24.25 -12.43 6.23
C LEU A 49 24.79 -13.41 5.18
N ALA A 50 24.02 -14.45 4.85
CA ALA A 50 24.38 -15.44 3.83
C ALA A 50 24.45 -14.82 2.42
N ALA A 51 23.62 -13.80 2.14
CA ALA A 51 23.64 -13.03 0.91
C ALA A 51 24.88 -12.12 0.79
N GLY A 52 25.57 -11.85 1.89
CA GLY A 52 26.84 -11.10 1.89
C GLY A 52 26.78 -9.73 2.55
N ALA A 53 25.78 -9.46 3.38
CA ALA A 53 25.78 -8.29 4.26
C ALA A 53 26.97 -8.39 5.25
N ASP A 54 27.58 -7.23 5.58
CA ASP A 54 28.68 -7.18 6.55
C ASP A 54 28.17 -7.39 7.98
N GLU A 55 26.96 -6.93 8.24
CA GLU A 55 26.24 -7.15 9.50
C GLU A 55 24.74 -7.23 9.28
N ALA A 56 24.07 -7.95 10.15
CA ALA A 56 22.61 -7.97 10.24
C ALA A 56 22.18 -8.16 11.70
N MET A 57 21.12 -7.47 12.11
CA MET A 57 20.60 -7.50 13.47
C MET A 57 19.09 -7.46 13.50
N VAL A 58 18.51 -8.08 14.51
CA VAL A 58 17.10 -7.94 14.86
C VAL A 58 17.01 -6.85 15.93
N MET A 59 16.30 -5.79 15.62
CA MET A 59 16.20 -4.60 16.46
C MET A 59 14.81 -4.55 17.13
N PRO A 60 14.73 -4.25 18.43
CA PRO A 60 13.45 -4.12 19.11
C PRO A 60 12.72 -2.86 18.61
N SER A 61 11.40 -2.92 18.59
CA SER A 61 10.49 -1.79 18.40
C SER A 61 9.47 -1.74 19.54
N GLN A 62 8.51 -0.83 19.46
CA GLN A 62 7.37 -0.80 20.38
C GLN A 62 6.41 -1.99 20.15
N GLY A 63 6.45 -2.60 18.97
CA GLY A 63 5.66 -3.76 18.58
C GLY A 63 6.53 -4.94 18.13
N ASN A 64 6.39 -5.37 16.88
CA ASN A 64 7.20 -6.44 16.32
C ASN A 64 8.62 -5.96 15.97
N PRO A 65 9.65 -6.81 16.11
CA PRO A 65 11.03 -6.41 15.84
C PRO A 65 11.25 -6.08 14.36
N LEU A 66 12.23 -5.22 14.08
CA LEU A 66 12.70 -4.95 12.73
C LEU A 66 14.01 -5.70 12.46
N VAL A 67 14.27 -6.01 11.19
CA VAL A 67 15.55 -6.55 10.73
C VAL A 67 16.30 -5.43 10.02
N PHE A 68 17.49 -5.10 10.51
CA PHE A 68 18.42 -4.20 9.85
C PHE A 68 19.62 -4.99 9.35
N ALA A 69 20.09 -4.69 8.14
CA ALA A 69 21.36 -5.20 7.64
C ALA A 69 22.06 -4.15 6.77
N GLN A 70 23.37 -4.26 6.64
CA GLN A 70 24.12 -3.38 5.75
C GLN A 70 25.31 -4.04 5.09
N LYS A 71 25.67 -3.50 3.91
CA LYS A 71 26.90 -3.74 3.18
C LYS A 71 27.55 -2.40 2.88
N HIS A 72 28.72 -2.18 3.43
CA HIS A 72 29.52 -0.98 3.17
C HIS A 72 30.52 -1.23 2.05
N VAL A 73 30.53 -0.37 1.06
CA VAL A 73 31.47 -0.40 -0.06
C VAL A 73 32.51 0.72 0.08
N SER A 74 32.05 1.96 0.31
CA SER A 74 32.90 3.13 0.44
C SER A 74 32.14 4.29 1.08
N ASN A 75 32.85 5.17 1.80
CA ASN A 75 32.27 6.38 2.37
C ASN A 75 31.80 7.39 1.30
N ASP A 76 32.38 7.35 0.11
CA ASP A 76 32.05 8.25 -0.99
C ASP A 76 30.98 7.67 -1.92
N ALA A 77 30.61 6.41 -1.72
CA ALA A 77 29.58 5.75 -2.54
C ALA A 77 28.16 6.14 -2.05
N PRO A 78 27.19 6.30 -2.97
CA PRO A 78 25.82 6.50 -2.56
C PRO A 78 25.29 5.29 -1.78
N THR A 79 24.29 5.53 -0.96
CA THR A 79 23.66 4.49 -0.13
C THR A 79 22.24 4.24 -0.57
N LEU A 80 21.93 2.99 -0.88
CA LEU A 80 20.59 2.47 -1.16
C LEU A 80 20.02 1.87 0.13
N LEU A 81 18.82 2.28 0.53
CA LEU A 81 18.05 1.61 1.58
C LEU A 81 16.94 0.78 0.93
N ILE A 82 16.93 -0.52 1.19
CA ILE A 82 15.89 -1.45 0.71
C ILE A 82 14.92 -1.69 1.86
N TYR A 83 13.65 -1.39 1.62
CA TYR A 83 12.57 -1.66 2.56
C TYR A 83 11.71 -2.81 2.05
N ALA A 84 11.25 -3.66 2.98
CA ALA A 84 10.26 -4.70 2.78
C ALA A 84 9.57 -5.00 4.12
N HIS A 85 8.49 -5.82 4.08
CA HIS A 85 7.89 -6.34 5.29
C HIS A 85 7.91 -7.88 5.32
N TYR A 86 7.87 -8.45 6.51
CA TYR A 86 7.92 -9.90 6.70
C TYR A 86 6.67 -10.47 7.38
N ASP A 87 5.80 -9.61 7.86
CA ASP A 87 4.48 -10.02 8.32
C ASP A 87 3.54 -10.31 7.15
N VAL A 88 2.49 -11.02 7.44
CA VAL A 88 1.50 -11.44 6.45
C VAL A 88 0.08 -11.33 7.03
N MET A 89 -0.91 -11.15 6.14
CA MET A 89 -2.32 -11.18 6.52
C MET A 89 -2.75 -12.56 7.03
N PRO A 90 -3.77 -12.64 7.92
CA PRO A 90 -4.44 -13.89 8.25
C PRO A 90 -4.88 -14.67 7.01
N ALA A 91 -4.85 -15.99 7.11
CA ALA A 91 -5.14 -16.86 5.96
C ALA A 91 -6.63 -17.21 5.79
N GLU A 92 -7.49 -16.83 6.73
CA GLU A 92 -8.92 -17.12 6.70
C GLU A 92 -9.63 -16.47 5.49
N PRO A 93 -10.65 -17.13 4.94
CA PRO A 93 -11.23 -18.42 5.32
C PRO A 93 -10.43 -19.62 4.76
N LEU A 94 -10.01 -20.53 5.64
CA LEU A 94 -9.12 -21.66 5.29
C LEU A 94 -9.75 -22.67 4.33
N ASP A 95 -11.04 -22.83 4.34
CA ASP A 95 -11.79 -23.76 3.48
C ASP A 95 -11.78 -23.38 1.99
N LEU A 96 -11.39 -22.16 1.67
CA LEU A 96 -11.24 -21.70 0.28
C LEU A 96 -9.84 -21.94 -0.30
N TRP A 97 -8.87 -22.34 0.52
CA TRP A 97 -7.54 -22.66 0.03
C TRP A 97 -7.48 -24.04 -0.61
N LYS A 98 -6.80 -24.14 -1.75
CA LYS A 98 -6.56 -25.42 -2.46
C LYS A 98 -5.38 -26.20 -1.89
N SER A 99 -4.45 -25.51 -1.22
CA SER A 99 -3.32 -26.05 -0.47
C SER A 99 -3.22 -25.35 0.88
N GLN A 100 -2.44 -25.87 1.82
CA GLN A 100 -2.26 -25.24 3.12
C GLN A 100 -1.55 -23.88 2.95
N PRO A 101 -2.05 -22.79 3.56
CA PRO A 101 -1.53 -21.44 3.29
C PRO A 101 -0.06 -21.24 3.67
N PHE A 102 0.47 -21.98 4.64
CA PHE A 102 1.87 -21.91 5.09
C PHE A 102 2.70 -23.13 4.71
N GLU A 103 2.21 -23.98 3.82
CA GLU A 103 2.95 -25.08 3.20
C GLU A 103 3.11 -24.78 1.70
N PRO A 104 4.16 -24.01 1.33
CA PRO A 104 4.33 -23.53 -0.03
C PRO A 104 4.51 -24.66 -1.02
N GLU A 105 3.83 -24.60 -2.13
CA GLU A 105 3.98 -25.54 -3.24
C GLU A 105 4.15 -24.83 -4.58
N ILE A 106 4.86 -25.48 -5.50
CA ILE A 106 4.94 -25.00 -6.90
C ILE A 106 3.92 -25.76 -7.71
N ARG A 107 2.97 -25.03 -8.31
CA ARG A 107 1.94 -25.58 -9.19
C ARG A 107 1.71 -24.61 -10.35
N ASP A 108 1.63 -25.13 -11.56
CA ASP A 108 1.36 -24.36 -12.80
C ASP A 108 2.28 -23.14 -12.99
N GLY A 109 3.56 -23.27 -12.59
CA GLY A 109 4.55 -22.20 -12.70
C GLY A 109 4.41 -21.06 -11.68
N HIS A 110 3.62 -21.27 -10.63
CA HIS A 110 3.44 -20.32 -9.51
C HIS A 110 3.79 -20.97 -8.17
N ILE A 111 4.25 -20.15 -7.24
CA ILE A 111 4.38 -20.48 -5.82
C ILE A 111 3.03 -20.15 -5.18
N TRP A 112 2.40 -21.11 -4.51
CA TRP A 112 1.10 -20.95 -3.86
C TRP A 112 1.28 -21.00 -2.36
N ALA A 113 1.12 -19.88 -1.69
CA ALA A 113 1.12 -19.76 -0.23
C ALA A 113 0.77 -18.31 0.19
N ARG A 114 0.39 -18.10 1.45
CA ARG A 114 0.32 -16.78 2.07
C ARG A 114 1.72 -16.18 2.22
N GLY A 115 1.93 -14.93 1.77
CA GLY A 115 3.23 -14.26 1.74
C GLY A 115 4.10 -14.66 0.53
N ALA A 116 3.56 -15.42 -0.42
CA ALA A 116 4.30 -15.80 -1.63
C ALA A 116 4.61 -14.59 -2.51
N ASP A 117 3.70 -13.63 -2.60
CA ASP A 117 3.88 -12.33 -3.27
C ASP A 117 4.11 -11.23 -2.23
N ASP A 118 3.21 -11.11 -1.27
CA ASP A 118 3.08 -10.01 -0.32
C ASP A 118 3.62 -10.38 1.08
N ASP A 119 4.83 -9.96 1.45
CA ASP A 119 5.91 -9.36 0.63
C ASP A 119 7.17 -10.26 0.62
N LYS A 120 7.11 -11.47 1.26
CA LYS A 120 8.29 -12.37 1.39
C LYS A 120 8.90 -12.73 0.04
N GLY A 121 8.05 -12.94 -0.99
CA GLY A 121 8.52 -13.27 -2.34
C GLY A 121 9.22 -12.09 -3.01
N GLN A 122 8.65 -10.90 -2.96
CA GLN A 122 9.25 -9.70 -3.54
C GLN A 122 10.50 -9.25 -2.76
N ALA A 123 10.48 -9.33 -1.43
CA ALA A 123 11.66 -9.10 -0.58
C ALA A 123 12.80 -10.08 -0.93
N MET A 124 12.48 -11.35 -1.20
CA MET A 124 13.47 -12.34 -1.62
C MET A 124 14.10 -11.99 -2.96
N ILE A 125 13.38 -11.41 -3.91
CA ILE A 125 13.95 -10.90 -5.16
C ILE A 125 15.07 -9.90 -4.87
N GLN A 126 14.84 -8.94 -3.96
CA GLN A 126 15.84 -7.95 -3.56
C GLN A 126 17.09 -8.59 -2.96
N VAL A 127 16.88 -9.55 -2.06
CA VAL A 127 18.00 -10.26 -1.39
C VAL A 127 18.80 -11.10 -2.37
N LYS A 128 18.16 -11.77 -3.35
CA LYS A 128 18.89 -12.60 -4.34
C LYS A 128 19.61 -11.77 -5.40
N ALA A 129 19.08 -10.63 -5.78
CA ALA A 129 19.78 -9.68 -6.61
C ALA A 129 21.01 -9.09 -5.90
N PHE A 130 20.86 -8.68 -4.63
CA PHE A 130 21.97 -8.24 -3.79
C PHE A 130 23.04 -9.33 -3.66
N GLU A 131 22.65 -10.56 -3.36
CA GLU A 131 23.56 -11.71 -3.27
C GLU A 131 24.40 -11.84 -4.54
N TYR A 132 23.76 -11.76 -5.71
CA TYR A 132 24.45 -11.89 -6.98
C TYR A 132 25.50 -10.79 -7.18
N VAL A 133 25.15 -9.52 -6.97
CA VAL A 133 26.09 -8.39 -7.20
C VAL A 133 27.24 -8.40 -6.20
N VAL A 134 27.02 -8.82 -4.95
CA VAL A 134 28.07 -8.95 -3.94
C VAL A 134 29.01 -10.11 -4.31
N LYS A 135 28.50 -11.31 -4.56
CA LYS A 135 29.29 -12.50 -4.85
C LYS A 135 30.11 -12.37 -6.13
N ASN A 136 29.68 -11.57 -7.10
CA ASN A 136 30.42 -11.33 -8.34
C ASN A 136 31.28 -10.06 -8.30
N GLY A 137 31.36 -9.34 -7.18
CA GLY A 137 32.15 -8.11 -7.04
C GLY A 137 31.66 -6.95 -7.90
N LEU A 138 30.36 -6.90 -8.16
CA LEU A 138 29.71 -5.92 -9.05
C LEU A 138 29.10 -4.74 -8.30
N LEU A 139 28.94 -4.83 -6.98
CA LEU A 139 28.33 -3.81 -6.16
C LEU A 139 29.23 -2.58 -6.05
N LYS A 140 28.69 -1.39 -6.37
CA LYS A 140 29.44 -0.12 -6.40
C LYS A 140 28.90 0.93 -5.39
N HIS A 141 27.81 0.65 -4.73
CA HIS A 141 27.16 1.52 -3.75
C HIS A 141 26.95 0.80 -2.42
N ASN A 142 26.74 1.54 -1.36
CA ASN A 142 26.40 0.97 -0.07
C ASN A 142 24.93 0.50 -0.10
N VAL A 143 24.64 -0.58 0.59
CA VAL A 143 23.28 -1.10 0.70
C VAL A 143 22.92 -1.27 2.16
N LYS A 144 21.74 -0.81 2.52
CA LYS A 144 21.08 -1.06 3.80
C LYS A 144 19.76 -1.75 3.55
N PHE A 145 19.35 -2.59 4.48
CA PHE A 145 18.03 -3.22 4.50
C PHE A 145 17.33 -2.86 5.79
N ILE A 146 16.03 -2.60 5.69
CA ILE A 146 15.12 -2.52 6.82
C ILE A 146 13.86 -3.30 6.48
N PHE A 147 13.62 -4.39 7.23
CA PHE A 147 12.41 -5.21 7.08
C PHE A 147 11.58 -5.10 8.34
N GLU A 148 10.32 -4.72 8.20
CA GLU A 148 9.40 -4.58 9.32
C GLU A 148 8.45 -5.77 9.48
N GLY A 149 7.77 -5.84 10.60
CA GLY A 149 6.81 -6.89 10.91
C GLY A 149 5.44 -6.35 11.35
N GLU A 150 5.02 -5.20 10.80
CA GLU A 150 3.74 -4.56 11.18
C GLU A 150 3.06 -3.85 9.99
N GLU A 151 3.52 -4.07 8.74
CA GLU A 151 2.94 -3.41 7.57
C GLU A 151 1.45 -3.70 7.45
N GLU A 152 1.07 -4.96 7.59
CA GLU A 152 -0.28 -5.47 7.45
C GLU A 152 -1.27 -4.98 8.54
N ILE A 153 -0.74 -4.34 9.58
CA ILE A 153 -1.52 -3.65 10.61
C ILE A 153 -1.29 -2.12 10.61
N GLY A 154 -0.67 -1.59 9.55
CA GLY A 154 -0.47 -0.16 9.33
C GLY A 154 0.77 0.43 9.97
N SER A 155 1.82 -0.36 10.21
CA SER A 155 3.17 0.06 10.67
C SER A 155 3.17 0.95 11.93
N PRO A 156 2.42 0.63 13.01
CA PRO A 156 2.23 1.54 14.14
C PRO A 156 3.53 1.92 14.85
N SER A 157 4.54 1.05 14.84
CA SER A 157 5.82 1.27 15.53
C SER A 157 6.89 1.90 14.62
N LEU A 158 6.77 1.79 13.30
CA LEU A 158 7.83 2.11 12.36
C LEU A 158 8.15 3.61 12.30
N ASN A 159 7.14 4.48 12.36
CA ASN A 159 7.32 5.93 12.37
C ASN A 159 8.21 6.39 13.54
N THR A 160 7.98 5.84 14.74
CA THR A 160 8.81 6.10 15.92
C THR A 160 10.22 5.56 15.74
N PHE A 161 10.34 4.33 15.25
CA PHE A 161 11.63 3.70 14.99
C PHE A 161 12.49 4.52 14.01
N ILE A 162 11.93 4.98 12.90
CA ILE A 162 12.63 5.81 11.92
C ILE A 162 13.14 7.12 12.57
N LYS A 163 12.30 7.77 13.40
CA LYS A 163 12.69 9.01 14.10
C LYS A 163 13.85 8.80 15.05
N GLU A 164 13.87 7.68 15.77
CA GLU A 164 14.92 7.33 16.73
C GLU A 164 16.23 6.88 16.05
N HIS A 165 16.14 6.32 14.83
CA HIS A 165 17.27 5.71 14.12
C HIS A 165 17.63 6.43 12.81
N LYS A 166 17.39 7.75 12.70
CA LYS A 166 17.63 8.52 11.46
C LYS A 166 19.05 8.36 10.91
N GLU A 167 20.06 8.42 11.76
CA GLU A 167 21.46 8.28 11.33
C GLU A 167 21.77 6.87 10.82
N LEU A 168 21.20 5.83 11.45
CA LEU A 168 21.33 4.45 11.00
C LEU A 168 20.71 4.25 9.62
N LEU A 169 19.52 4.84 9.40
CA LEU A 169 18.73 4.71 8.18
C LEU A 169 19.08 5.71 7.08
N LYS A 170 20.05 6.61 7.34
CA LYS A 170 20.49 7.60 6.35
C LYS A 170 20.90 6.92 5.04
N ALA A 171 20.30 7.36 3.93
CA ALA A 171 20.53 6.85 2.59
C ALA A 171 20.28 7.96 1.57
N ASP A 172 20.57 7.70 0.29
CA ASP A 172 20.34 8.64 -0.81
C ASP A 172 19.01 8.34 -1.52
N VAL A 173 18.58 7.08 -1.50
CA VAL A 173 17.31 6.63 -2.07
C VAL A 173 16.82 5.37 -1.33
N ILE A 174 15.51 5.20 -1.34
CA ILE A 174 14.85 3.99 -0.84
C ILE A 174 14.30 3.18 -2.02
N LEU A 175 14.45 1.86 -1.99
CA LEU A 175 13.87 0.93 -2.95
C LEU A 175 12.86 0.04 -2.24
N VAL A 176 11.66 -0.05 -2.79
CA VAL A 176 10.55 -0.85 -2.26
C VAL A 176 9.96 -1.69 -3.39
N SER A 177 9.72 -2.97 -3.15
CA SER A 177 9.10 -3.87 -4.12
C SER A 177 7.63 -4.19 -3.82
N ASP A 178 7.13 -3.80 -2.68
CA ASP A 178 5.75 -4.03 -2.22
C ASP A 178 4.72 -3.24 -3.06
N THR A 179 4.66 -3.54 -4.36
CA THR A 179 3.67 -3.02 -5.32
C THR A 179 3.50 -4.02 -6.46
N SER A 180 2.59 -3.70 -7.40
CA SER A 180 2.30 -4.58 -8.53
C SER A 180 2.59 -3.94 -9.88
N MET A 181 2.81 -4.78 -10.90
CA MET A 181 2.81 -4.40 -12.31
C MET A 181 1.38 -4.35 -12.86
N LEU A 182 1.22 -3.76 -14.05
CA LEU A 182 -0.07 -3.80 -14.79
C LEU A 182 -0.39 -5.19 -15.33
N GLY A 183 0.62 -6.00 -15.61
CA GLY A 183 0.48 -7.37 -16.10
C GLY A 183 1.83 -8.00 -16.38
N ALA A 184 1.88 -9.33 -16.51
CA ALA A 184 3.09 -10.09 -16.75
C ALA A 184 3.81 -9.68 -18.06
N ASP A 185 3.04 -9.33 -19.09
CA ASP A 185 3.53 -8.83 -20.37
C ASP A 185 3.51 -7.30 -20.49
N LEU A 186 3.12 -6.61 -19.43
CA LEU A 186 2.98 -5.16 -19.36
C LEU A 186 3.68 -4.62 -18.11
N PRO A 187 5.03 -4.62 -18.10
CA PRO A 187 5.77 -4.14 -16.94
C PRO A 187 5.46 -2.67 -16.67
N SER A 188 5.37 -2.32 -15.41
CA SER A 188 5.15 -0.93 -14.99
C SER A 188 5.90 -0.61 -13.72
N LEU A 189 6.28 0.65 -13.55
CA LEU A 189 6.85 1.21 -12.34
C LEU A 189 5.83 2.15 -11.69
N THR A 190 5.60 1.97 -10.41
CA THR A 190 4.71 2.86 -9.66
C THR A 190 5.41 4.19 -9.40
N THR A 191 4.85 5.27 -9.93
CA THR A 191 5.38 6.64 -9.78
C THR A 191 4.61 7.48 -8.78
N GLY A 192 3.52 6.98 -8.24
CA GLY A 192 2.77 7.71 -7.23
C GLY A 192 1.71 6.86 -6.55
N LEU A 193 1.43 7.22 -5.31
CA LEU A 193 0.43 6.64 -4.43
C LEU A 193 -0.48 7.74 -3.92
N ARG A 194 -1.76 7.43 -3.72
CA ARG A 194 -2.66 8.37 -3.05
C ARG A 194 -2.47 8.31 -1.53
N GLY A 195 -2.74 9.43 -0.88
CA GLY A 195 -2.88 9.51 0.56
C GLY A 195 -4.26 9.04 1.04
N LEU A 196 -4.46 9.12 2.33
CA LEU A 196 -5.70 8.74 3.00
C LEU A 196 -5.99 9.72 4.14
N ALA A 197 -7.26 10.05 4.34
CA ALA A 197 -7.77 10.60 5.58
C ALA A 197 -9.10 9.92 5.90
N TYR A 198 -9.31 9.56 7.18
CA TYR A 198 -10.44 8.74 7.62
C TYR A 198 -11.11 9.31 8.86
N TRP A 199 -12.44 9.28 8.93
CA TRP A 199 -13.21 9.83 10.05
C TRP A 199 -14.40 8.95 10.41
N GLU A 200 -14.83 9.09 11.67
CA GLU A 200 -16.13 8.68 12.12
C GLU A 200 -16.98 9.89 12.47
N ILE A 201 -18.22 9.91 12.00
CA ILE A 201 -19.21 10.95 12.28
C ILE A 201 -20.31 10.36 13.16
N GLU A 202 -20.61 11.02 14.25
CA GLU A 202 -21.79 10.75 15.11
C GLU A 202 -22.74 11.93 15.04
N VAL A 203 -23.99 11.68 14.70
CA VAL A 203 -25.08 12.66 14.77
C VAL A 203 -26.01 12.24 15.88
N THR A 204 -26.20 13.11 16.88
CA THR A 204 -27.08 12.90 18.02
C THR A 204 -28.27 13.84 17.92
N GLY A 205 -29.47 13.28 17.97
CA GLY A 205 -30.76 13.99 18.00
C GLY A 205 -31.41 13.95 19.38
N PRO A 206 -32.59 13.31 19.52
CA PRO A 206 -33.27 13.24 20.81
C PRO A 206 -32.50 12.38 21.82
N ASN A 207 -32.84 12.56 23.13
CA ASN A 207 -32.17 11.86 24.24
C ASN A 207 -32.45 10.34 24.30
N ARG A 208 -33.34 9.83 23.47
CA ARG A 208 -33.72 8.42 23.33
C ARG A 208 -34.41 8.19 21.99
N ASP A 209 -34.55 6.95 21.61
CA ASP A 209 -35.38 6.57 20.44
C ASP A 209 -36.85 6.98 20.69
N LEU A 210 -37.48 7.53 19.65
CA LEU A 210 -38.84 8.04 19.72
C LEU A 210 -39.76 7.31 18.74
N HIS A 211 -41.04 7.27 19.04
CA HIS A 211 -42.05 6.75 18.12
C HIS A 211 -42.25 7.68 16.93
N SER A 212 -42.00 7.21 15.70
CA SER A 212 -42.04 8.07 14.51
C SER A 212 -43.44 8.64 14.23
N GLY A 213 -44.49 7.94 14.58
CA GLY A 213 -45.87 8.41 14.40
C GLY A 213 -46.25 9.58 15.34
N HIS A 214 -45.59 9.68 16.50
CA HIS A 214 -45.86 10.76 17.47
C HIS A 214 -44.94 11.97 17.30
N PHE A 215 -43.70 11.73 16.85
CA PHE A 215 -42.65 12.77 16.80
C PHE A 215 -42.16 13.07 15.38
N GLY A 216 -42.49 12.21 14.36
CA GLY A 216 -42.09 12.42 12.99
C GLY A 216 -42.65 13.72 12.41
N GLY A 217 -41.82 14.47 11.71
CA GLY A 217 -42.18 15.78 11.18
C GLY A 217 -41.99 16.96 12.20
N ALA A 218 -41.88 16.65 13.51
CA ALA A 218 -41.64 17.65 14.52
C ALA A 218 -40.24 17.57 15.16
N VAL A 219 -39.62 16.39 15.15
CA VAL A 219 -38.27 16.15 15.69
C VAL A 219 -37.37 15.62 14.56
N ALA A 220 -36.14 16.11 14.53
CA ALA A 220 -35.16 15.67 13.54
C ALA A 220 -34.83 14.18 13.69
N ASN A 221 -34.73 13.49 12.56
CA ASN A 221 -34.19 12.15 12.50
C ASN A 221 -32.68 12.24 12.21
N PRO A 222 -31.79 11.78 13.09
CA PRO A 222 -30.35 11.83 12.90
C PRO A 222 -29.87 11.14 11.60
N ILE A 223 -30.52 10.05 11.17
CA ILE A 223 -30.16 9.39 9.91
C ILE A 223 -30.45 10.32 8.71
N ASN A 224 -31.66 10.92 8.67
CA ASN A 224 -32.01 11.85 7.59
C ASN A 224 -31.05 13.04 7.54
N THR A 225 -30.70 13.57 8.71
CA THR A 225 -29.75 14.68 8.84
C THR A 225 -28.36 14.28 8.37
N LEU A 226 -27.83 13.14 8.81
CA LEU A 226 -26.54 12.62 8.39
C LEU A 226 -26.48 12.41 6.89
N CYS A 227 -27.49 11.76 6.30
CA CYS A 227 -27.59 11.58 4.84
C CYS A 227 -27.59 12.91 4.08
N SER A 228 -28.35 13.90 4.57
CA SER A 228 -28.40 15.22 3.96
C SER A 228 -27.07 15.98 4.05
N MET A 229 -26.34 15.84 5.15
CA MET A 229 -25.00 16.44 5.30
C MET A 229 -23.99 15.75 4.36
N LEU A 230 -23.95 14.43 4.35
CA LEU A 230 -23.03 13.68 3.50
C LEU A 230 -23.29 13.90 2.00
N ALA A 231 -24.54 14.06 1.59
CA ALA A 231 -24.89 14.35 0.21
C ALA A 231 -24.37 15.71 -0.28
N GLN A 232 -24.02 16.61 0.62
CA GLN A 232 -23.45 17.93 0.27
C GLN A 232 -21.95 17.89 0.03
N VAL A 233 -21.25 16.82 0.44
CA VAL A 233 -19.78 16.72 0.33
C VAL A 233 -19.31 16.53 -1.12
N ILE A 234 -20.16 15.98 -1.99
CA ILE A 234 -19.81 15.78 -3.41
C ILE A 234 -20.83 16.51 -4.27
N GLY A 235 -20.35 17.37 -5.16
CA GLY A 235 -21.16 18.05 -6.17
C GLY A 235 -21.64 17.10 -7.28
N GLU A 236 -22.58 17.59 -8.10
CA GLU A 236 -23.12 16.83 -9.25
C GLU A 236 -22.06 16.46 -10.31
N ASP A 237 -21.00 17.23 -10.37
CA ASP A 237 -19.84 17.01 -11.24
C ASP A 237 -18.80 16.06 -10.65
N GLY A 238 -19.03 15.56 -9.44
CA GLY A 238 -18.13 14.65 -8.71
C GLY A 238 -16.99 15.36 -7.96
N HIS A 239 -17.00 16.71 -7.96
CA HIS A 239 -16.02 17.52 -7.23
C HIS A 239 -16.35 17.54 -5.73
N ILE A 240 -15.34 17.47 -4.86
CA ILE A 240 -15.50 17.57 -3.40
C ILE A 240 -15.74 19.04 -3.06
N THR A 241 -16.83 19.34 -2.34
CA THR A 241 -17.32 20.71 -2.12
C THR A 241 -16.74 21.38 -0.87
N ILE A 242 -15.88 20.69 -0.13
CA ILE A 242 -15.24 21.22 1.08
C ILE A 242 -14.40 22.45 0.69
N PRO A 243 -14.60 23.62 1.28
CA PRO A 243 -13.80 24.79 1.01
C PRO A 243 -12.31 24.53 1.24
N HIS A 244 -11.44 25.02 0.36
CA HIS A 244 -9.99 24.87 0.43
C HIS A 244 -9.47 23.44 0.27
N PHE A 245 -10.34 22.47 -0.06
CA PHE A 245 -9.92 21.07 -0.22
C PHE A 245 -8.92 20.87 -1.37
N TYR A 246 -9.05 21.68 -2.43
CA TYR A 246 -8.24 21.57 -3.64
C TYR A 246 -7.08 22.58 -3.72
N ASP A 247 -6.85 23.40 -2.68
CA ASP A 247 -5.83 24.46 -2.74
C ASP A 247 -4.43 23.92 -3.05
N ASP A 248 -4.09 22.74 -2.54
CA ASP A 248 -2.80 22.07 -2.76
C ASP A 248 -2.85 20.95 -3.82
N VAL A 249 -3.99 20.80 -4.53
CA VAL A 249 -4.13 19.79 -5.58
C VAL A 249 -3.55 20.31 -6.88
N GLU A 250 -2.47 19.71 -7.32
CA GLU A 250 -1.86 20.04 -8.61
C GLU A 250 -2.62 19.38 -9.77
N GLU A 251 -2.73 20.10 -10.87
CA GLU A 251 -3.23 19.52 -12.13
C GLU A 251 -2.21 18.52 -12.68
N VAL A 252 -2.71 17.41 -13.22
CA VAL A 252 -1.86 16.39 -13.84
C VAL A 252 -1.13 17.02 -15.04
N PRO A 253 0.23 17.01 -15.04
CA PRO A 253 0.98 17.57 -16.15
C PRO A 253 0.62 16.90 -17.49
N ALA A 254 0.62 17.67 -18.59
CA ALA A 254 0.25 17.14 -19.91
C ALA A 254 1.08 15.92 -20.32
N ALA A 255 2.38 15.94 -20.05
CA ALA A 255 3.27 14.81 -20.32
C ALA A 255 2.87 13.55 -19.53
N GLU A 256 2.39 13.70 -18.31
CA GLU A 256 1.90 12.58 -17.49
C GLU A 256 0.54 12.07 -17.98
N ARG A 257 -0.36 12.95 -18.40
CA ARG A 257 -1.61 12.56 -19.07
C ARG A 257 -1.35 11.73 -20.33
N GLU A 258 -0.35 12.12 -21.14
CA GLU A 258 0.07 11.34 -22.30
C GLU A 258 0.56 9.92 -21.93
N MET A 259 1.25 9.77 -20.80
CA MET A 259 1.66 8.44 -20.31
C MET A 259 0.45 7.63 -19.81
N ILE A 260 -0.49 8.25 -19.10
CA ILE A 260 -1.73 7.58 -18.64
C ILE A 260 -2.55 7.05 -19.82
N VAL A 261 -2.64 7.82 -20.91
CA VAL A 261 -3.34 7.39 -22.14
C VAL A 261 -2.68 6.17 -22.80
N GLN A 262 -1.38 5.94 -22.59
CA GLN A 262 -0.68 4.75 -23.11
C GLN A 262 -1.00 3.46 -22.33
N ILE A 263 -1.59 3.57 -21.12
CA ILE A 263 -2.01 2.42 -20.34
C ILE A 263 -3.20 1.77 -21.04
N PRO A 264 -3.10 0.50 -21.46
CA PRO A 264 -4.22 -0.21 -22.06
C PRO A 264 -5.37 -0.33 -21.05
N PHE A 265 -6.46 0.38 -21.29
CA PHE A 265 -7.64 0.36 -20.44
C PHE A 265 -8.92 0.27 -21.27
N ASP A 266 -9.70 -0.75 -21.05
CA ASP A 266 -10.99 -0.99 -21.69
C ASP A 266 -12.10 -0.78 -20.65
N GLU A 267 -12.73 0.41 -20.66
CA GLU A 267 -13.80 0.75 -19.71
C GLU A 267 -14.97 -0.25 -19.75
N LYS A 268 -15.28 -0.83 -20.91
CA LYS A 268 -16.36 -1.79 -21.03
C LYS A 268 -16.03 -3.08 -20.29
N LYS A 269 -14.83 -3.64 -20.51
CA LYS A 269 -14.36 -4.83 -19.78
C LYS A 269 -14.24 -4.55 -18.27
N TYR A 270 -13.75 -3.36 -17.90
CA TYR A 270 -13.68 -2.95 -16.51
C TYR A 270 -15.06 -2.93 -15.85
N MET A 271 -16.06 -2.32 -16.49
CA MET A 271 -17.45 -2.31 -16.00
C MET A 271 -18.04 -3.71 -15.91
N GLU A 272 -17.80 -4.55 -16.93
CA GLU A 272 -18.24 -5.95 -16.94
C GLU A 272 -17.63 -6.76 -15.79
N ALA A 273 -16.34 -6.61 -15.54
CA ALA A 273 -15.61 -7.32 -14.48
C ALA A 273 -16.13 -7.00 -13.07
N ILE A 274 -16.51 -5.73 -12.83
CA ILE A 274 -17.04 -5.30 -11.52
C ILE A 274 -18.59 -5.23 -11.47
N GLY A 275 -19.27 -5.60 -12.54
CA GLY A 275 -20.74 -5.73 -12.58
C GLY A 275 -21.50 -4.41 -12.53
N VAL A 276 -20.93 -3.30 -13.01
CA VAL A 276 -21.58 -1.99 -13.02
C VAL A 276 -22.06 -1.60 -14.42
N LYS A 277 -23.13 -0.80 -14.50
CA LYS A 277 -23.72 -0.35 -15.77
C LYS A 277 -23.12 0.97 -16.29
N ALA A 278 -22.51 1.75 -15.43
CA ALA A 278 -21.89 3.03 -15.75
C ALA A 278 -20.84 3.39 -14.71
N LEU A 279 -19.85 4.16 -15.12
CA LEU A 279 -18.83 4.74 -14.24
C LEU A 279 -19.28 6.14 -13.79
N LYS A 280 -18.88 6.52 -12.57
CA LYS A 280 -19.10 7.83 -11.97
C LYS A 280 -17.78 8.37 -11.42
N GLY A 281 -17.64 9.68 -11.37
CA GLY A 281 -16.50 10.36 -10.76
C GLY A 281 -16.41 11.78 -11.25
N GLU A 282 -15.32 12.46 -10.90
CA GLU A 282 -15.09 13.87 -11.23
C GLU A 282 -15.10 14.10 -12.75
N LYS A 283 -15.88 15.09 -13.21
CA LYS A 283 -15.97 15.43 -14.64
C LYS A 283 -14.66 15.99 -15.17
N GLY A 284 -14.33 15.67 -16.42
CA GLY A 284 -13.10 16.15 -17.08
C GLY A 284 -11.89 15.22 -16.93
N TYR A 285 -12.02 14.13 -16.18
CA TYR A 285 -10.95 13.16 -15.97
C TYR A 285 -11.37 11.75 -16.42
N SER A 286 -10.43 11.00 -16.97
CA SER A 286 -10.60 9.58 -17.31
C SER A 286 -10.73 8.73 -16.05
N THR A 287 -11.19 7.50 -16.19
CA THR A 287 -11.29 6.53 -15.08
C THR A 287 -9.94 6.30 -14.41
N LEU A 288 -8.87 6.18 -15.20
CA LEU A 288 -7.51 6.01 -14.67
C LEU A 288 -7.03 7.24 -13.89
N GLU A 289 -7.32 8.46 -14.36
CA GLU A 289 -6.99 9.67 -13.62
C GLU A 289 -7.78 9.79 -12.31
N ARG A 290 -9.07 9.47 -12.32
CA ARG A 290 -9.95 9.52 -11.14
C ARG A 290 -9.48 8.61 -10.02
N ASN A 291 -9.00 7.42 -10.36
CA ASN A 291 -8.59 6.44 -9.35
C ASN A 291 -7.10 6.52 -8.97
N SER A 292 -6.32 7.42 -9.58
CA SER A 292 -4.88 7.53 -9.32
C SER A 292 -4.38 8.95 -9.08
N CYS A 293 -4.91 9.95 -9.80
CA CYS A 293 -4.40 11.33 -9.79
C CYS A 293 -5.39 12.33 -9.20
N ARG A 294 -6.62 11.92 -8.91
CA ARG A 294 -7.64 12.78 -8.32
C ARG A 294 -8.05 12.30 -6.93
N PRO A 295 -8.39 13.23 -6.03
CA PRO A 295 -8.91 12.84 -4.73
C PRO A 295 -10.31 12.22 -4.87
N SER A 296 -10.70 11.41 -3.91
CA SER A 296 -12.06 10.87 -3.82
C SER A 296 -12.59 10.96 -2.40
N PHE A 297 -13.91 10.97 -2.26
CA PHE A 297 -14.61 10.86 -0.99
C PHE A 297 -15.57 9.68 -1.04
N ASP A 298 -15.48 8.80 -0.06
CA ASP A 298 -16.28 7.58 0.00
C ASP A 298 -16.89 7.38 1.40
N ILE A 299 -18.18 7.01 1.42
CA ILE A 299 -18.84 6.59 2.65
C ILE A 299 -18.60 5.09 2.80
N CYS A 300 -17.70 4.72 3.72
CA CYS A 300 -17.29 3.34 3.96
C CYS A 300 -18.31 2.55 4.78
N GLY A 301 -19.11 3.23 5.58
CA GLY A 301 -20.18 2.63 6.38
C GLY A 301 -21.13 3.69 6.90
N ILE A 302 -22.41 3.33 7.01
CA ILE A 302 -23.43 4.18 7.61
C ILE A 302 -24.40 3.30 8.40
N TRP A 303 -24.74 3.68 9.64
CA TRP A 303 -25.64 2.90 10.47
C TRP A 303 -26.39 3.78 11.47
N GLY A 304 -27.49 3.20 12.00
CA GLY A 304 -28.38 3.81 12.98
C GLY A 304 -29.78 3.25 12.82
N GLY A 305 -30.65 3.54 13.79
CA GLY A 305 -32.03 3.06 13.77
C GLY A 305 -32.15 1.55 13.95
N TYR A 306 -33.23 0.98 13.41
CA TYR A 306 -33.55 -0.44 13.54
C TYR A 306 -33.12 -1.22 12.31
N THR A 307 -32.30 -2.23 12.52
CA THR A 307 -31.77 -3.13 11.49
C THR A 307 -32.14 -4.61 11.69
N GLY A 308 -32.98 -4.90 12.72
CA GLY A 308 -33.46 -6.25 12.98
C GLY A 308 -34.58 -6.69 12.03
N GLU A 309 -35.02 -7.94 12.18
CA GLU A 309 -36.12 -8.51 11.38
C GLU A 309 -37.44 -7.78 11.68
N GLY A 310 -38.26 -7.61 10.64
CA GLY A 310 -39.55 -6.92 10.69
C GLY A 310 -39.40 -5.39 10.62
N SER A 311 -40.45 -4.67 11.05
CA SER A 311 -40.53 -3.21 11.01
C SER A 311 -40.59 -2.62 12.41
N LYS A 312 -39.90 -1.48 12.63
CA LYS A 312 -40.01 -0.67 13.83
C LYS A 312 -40.15 0.81 13.45
N THR A 313 -41.28 1.42 13.80
CA THR A 313 -41.57 2.82 13.52
C THR A 313 -40.83 3.73 14.52
N VAL A 314 -39.56 3.99 14.26
CA VAL A 314 -38.63 4.67 15.18
C VAL A 314 -37.95 5.89 14.54
N LEU A 315 -37.79 6.93 15.32
CA LEU A 315 -36.80 7.98 15.13
C LEU A 315 -35.63 7.64 16.07
N PRO A 316 -34.46 7.23 15.55
CA PRO A 316 -33.33 6.88 16.40
C PRO A 316 -32.79 8.11 17.14
N SER A 317 -32.14 7.90 18.27
CA SER A 317 -31.45 8.94 18.99
C SER A 317 -30.11 9.32 18.38
N LYS A 318 -29.49 8.40 17.64
CA LYS A 318 -28.17 8.60 17.03
C LYS A 318 -28.09 7.97 15.64
N ALA A 319 -27.17 8.51 14.82
CA ALA A 319 -26.73 7.94 13.55
C ALA A 319 -25.23 8.09 13.39
N TYR A 320 -24.60 7.20 12.65
CA TYR A 320 -23.15 7.14 12.50
C TYR A 320 -22.78 6.93 11.04
N ALA A 321 -21.60 7.48 10.65
CA ALA A 321 -20.95 7.13 9.39
C ALA A 321 -19.45 7.02 9.56
N LYS A 322 -18.84 6.10 8.83
CA LYS A 322 -17.41 6.06 8.56
C LYS A 322 -17.16 6.53 7.15
N VAL A 323 -16.27 7.48 7.01
CA VAL A 323 -15.98 8.11 5.71
C VAL A 323 -14.49 8.24 5.50
N SER A 324 -14.06 8.21 4.24
CA SER A 324 -12.66 8.39 3.86
C SER A 324 -12.52 9.31 2.66
N CYS A 325 -11.41 10.02 2.60
CA CYS A 325 -10.91 10.66 1.40
C CYS A 325 -9.62 9.98 0.96
N ARG A 326 -9.51 9.61 -0.32
CA ARG A 326 -8.20 9.42 -0.92
C ARG A 326 -7.65 10.79 -1.30
N LEU A 327 -6.43 11.06 -0.86
CA LEU A 327 -5.74 12.32 -1.07
C LEU A 327 -4.73 12.18 -2.22
N VAL A 328 -4.42 13.29 -2.87
CA VAL A 328 -3.35 13.30 -3.88
C VAL A 328 -2.09 13.95 -3.29
N PRO A 329 -0.93 13.81 -3.94
CA PRO A 329 0.30 14.44 -3.48
C PRO A 329 0.12 15.93 -3.21
N HIS A 330 0.87 16.42 -2.22
CA HIS A 330 0.84 17.79 -1.67
C HIS A 330 -0.35 18.10 -0.73
N GLN A 331 -1.42 17.30 -0.75
CA GLN A 331 -2.46 17.44 0.29
C GLN A 331 -1.95 16.89 1.63
N ASN A 332 -1.84 17.76 2.63
CA ASN A 332 -1.51 17.34 4.00
C ASN A 332 -2.74 16.74 4.67
N HIS A 333 -2.67 15.48 5.11
CA HIS A 333 -3.81 14.77 5.66
C HIS A 333 -4.37 15.41 6.93
N ALA A 334 -3.53 16.03 7.77
CA ALA A 334 -3.98 16.69 9.00
C ALA A 334 -4.74 17.99 8.68
N VAL A 335 -4.28 18.75 7.67
CA VAL A 335 -4.98 19.94 7.18
C VAL A 335 -6.32 19.56 6.58
N ILE A 336 -6.35 18.58 5.69
CA ILE A 336 -7.59 18.07 5.08
C ILE A 336 -8.54 17.53 6.16
N SER A 337 -8.00 16.85 7.16
CA SER A 337 -8.80 16.35 8.29
C SER A 337 -9.50 17.50 9.03
N GLN A 338 -8.80 18.59 9.29
CA GLN A 338 -9.40 19.74 9.96
C GLN A 338 -10.45 20.44 9.05
N LEU A 339 -10.15 20.61 7.75
CA LEU A 339 -11.12 21.18 6.78
C LEU A 339 -12.42 20.37 6.73
N PHE A 340 -12.30 19.03 6.76
CA PHE A 340 -13.49 18.16 6.80
C PHE A 340 -14.29 18.34 8.09
N VAL A 341 -13.62 18.36 9.26
CA VAL A 341 -14.28 18.59 10.56
C VAL A 341 -15.03 19.91 10.56
N ASP A 342 -14.36 20.98 10.16
CA ASP A 342 -14.93 22.34 10.13
C ASP A 342 -16.12 22.43 9.15
N TYR A 343 -15.99 21.83 7.99
CA TYR A 343 -17.07 21.82 6.99
C TYR A 343 -18.29 21.06 7.50
N ILE A 344 -18.14 19.85 8.01
CA ILE A 344 -19.26 19.06 8.56
C ILE A 344 -19.93 19.78 9.72
N GLN A 345 -19.16 20.44 10.59
CA GLN A 345 -19.72 21.26 11.66
C GLN A 345 -20.46 22.50 11.14
N SER A 346 -19.95 23.12 10.09
CA SER A 346 -20.58 24.33 9.49
C SER A 346 -21.92 24.06 8.81
N ILE A 347 -22.13 22.85 8.30
CA ILE A 347 -23.39 22.44 7.66
C ILE A 347 -24.31 21.69 8.60
N ALA A 348 -23.88 21.47 9.85
CA ALA A 348 -24.69 20.83 10.86
C ALA A 348 -25.85 21.74 11.30
N PRO A 349 -27.11 21.27 11.20
CA PRO A 349 -28.23 22.08 11.65
C PRO A 349 -28.27 22.17 13.19
N GLU A 350 -28.78 23.27 13.73
CA GLU A 350 -28.82 23.55 15.17
C GLU A 350 -29.65 22.54 16.01
N TYR A 351 -30.53 21.79 15.36
CA TYR A 351 -31.41 20.82 16.01
C TYR A 351 -30.78 19.43 16.22
N VAL A 352 -29.48 19.23 15.90
CA VAL A 352 -28.70 18.02 16.19
C VAL A 352 -27.33 18.40 16.76
N GLN A 353 -26.70 17.44 17.43
CA GLN A 353 -25.29 17.54 17.80
C GLN A 353 -24.46 16.66 16.87
N VAL A 354 -23.38 17.19 16.33
CA VAL A 354 -22.49 16.48 15.42
C VAL A 354 -21.09 16.40 16.02
N LYS A 355 -20.57 15.18 16.11
CA LYS A 355 -19.19 14.92 16.49
C LYS A 355 -18.49 14.25 15.30
N VAL A 356 -17.37 14.81 14.87
CA VAL A 356 -16.47 14.21 13.89
C VAL A 356 -15.19 13.81 14.62
N THR A 357 -14.81 12.54 14.50
CA THR A 357 -13.62 12.00 15.12
C THR A 357 -12.64 11.61 14.02
N PRO A 358 -11.52 12.34 13.84
CA PRO A 358 -10.44 11.91 12.98
C PRO A 358 -9.87 10.56 13.46
N MET A 359 -9.53 9.70 12.53
CA MET A 359 -8.95 8.38 12.82
C MET A 359 -7.49 8.34 12.34
N HIS A 360 -7.22 7.68 11.24
CA HIS A 360 -5.88 7.56 10.67
C HIS A 360 -5.80 8.27 9.31
N GLY A 361 -4.59 8.54 8.86
CA GLY A 361 -4.31 9.17 7.57
C GLY A 361 -2.83 9.15 7.25
N GLY A 362 -2.52 9.58 6.04
CA GLY A 362 -1.17 9.74 5.53
C GLY A 362 -1.20 10.46 4.19
N GLU A 363 -0.09 11.09 3.85
CA GLU A 363 0.04 11.84 2.60
C GLU A 363 0.17 10.92 1.39
N GLY A 364 -0.14 11.44 0.21
CA GLY A 364 0.21 10.83 -1.06
C GLY A 364 1.71 10.99 -1.36
N TYR A 365 2.20 10.17 -2.29
CA TYR A 365 3.60 10.16 -2.68
C TYR A 365 3.75 10.25 -4.20
N VAL A 366 4.80 10.95 -4.68
CA VAL A 366 5.25 10.93 -6.09
C VAL A 366 6.76 10.75 -6.17
N CYS A 367 7.17 9.75 -6.94
CA CYS A 367 8.55 9.53 -7.33
C CYS A 367 8.85 10.33 -8.61
N PRO A 368 9.82 11.26 -8.60
CA PRO A 368 10.25 11.94 -9.81
C PRO A 368 10.86 10.95 -10.81
N ILE A 369 10.32 10.87 -12.02
CA ILE A 369 10.84 10.00 -13.08
C ILE A 369 12.24 10.41 -13.58
N THR A 370 12.69 11.62 -13.22
CA THR A 370 14.04 12.12 -13.48
C THR A 370 15.07 11.67 -12.45
N LEU A 371 14.63 11.03 -11.36
CA LEU A 371 15.52 10.52 -10.32
C LEU A 371 16.46 9.44 -10.92
N PRO A 372 17.79 9.51 -10.71
CA PRO A 372 18.73 8.52 -11.23
C PRO A 372 18.35 7.06 -10.88
N ALA A 373 17.90 6.84 -9.65
CA ALA A 373 17.43 5.53 -9.21
C ALA A 373 16.17 5.06 -9.95
N TYR A 374 15.21 5.96 -10.27
CA TYR A 374 14.07 5.60 -11.10
C TYR A 374 14.51 5.19 -12.51
N GLN A 375 15.45 5.92 -13.11
CA GLN A 375 16.00 5.59 -14.43
C GLN A 375 16.76 4.25 -14.41
N ALA A 376 17.44 3.92 -13.31
CA ALA A 376 18.07 2.61 -13.12
C ALA A 376 17.01 1.50 -13.04
N ALA A 377 15.91 1.71 -12.33
CA ALA A 377 14.77 0.77 -12.28
C ALA A 377 14.13 0.59 -13.65
N GLU A 378 13.92 1.68 -14.40
CA GLU A 378 13.39 1.63 -15.78
C GLU A 378 14.27 0.76 -16.69
N LYS A 379 15.60 0.92 -16.62
CA LYS A 379 16.55 0.08 -17.37
C LYS A 379 16.48 -1.38 -16.93
N GLY A 380 16.38 -1.64 -15.62
CA GLY A 380 16.24 -2.98 -15.05
C GLY A 380 15.02 -3.71 -15.61
N PHE A 381 13.85 -3.07 -15.57
CA PHE A 381 12.64 -3.63 -16.16
C PHE A 381 12.76 -3.83 -17.67
N ALA A 382 13.26 -2.83 -18.38
CA ALA A 382 13.43 -2.93 -19.83
C ALA A 382 14.32 -4.13 -20.24
N LYS A 383 15.36 -4.40 -19.46
CA LYS A 383 16.28 -5.51 -19.70
C LYS A 383 15.63 -6.86 -19.42
N ALA A 384 15.00 -7.01 -18.23
CA ALA A 384 14.45 -8.28 -17.79
C ALA A 384 13.15 -8.67 -18.52
N PHE A 385 12.28 -7.69 -18.80
CA PHE A 385 10.98 -7.93 -19.44
C PHE A 385 11.02 -7.68 -20.97
N GLY A 386 12.12 -7.15 -21.51
CA GLY A 386 12.26 -6.86 -22.95
C GLY A 386 11.41 -5.67 -23.42
N LYS A 387 10.81 -4.91 -22.51
CA LYS A 387 9.96 -3.75 -22.79
C LYS A 387 10.23 -2.65 -21.77
N LYS A 388 10.21 -1.40 -22.21
CA LYS A 388 10.23 -0.26 -21.31
C LYS A 388 8.97 -0.30 -20.42
N PRO A 389 9.12 -0.19 -19.08
CA PRO A 389 7.96 -0.18 -18.19
C PRO A 389 7.13 1.11 -18.37
N LEU A 390 5.83 1.01 -18.18
CA LEU A 390 4.96 2.17 -18.10
C LEU A 390 5.08 2.82 -16.71
N ALA A 391 5.13 4.14 -16.68
CA ALA A 391 5.03 4.90 -15.44
C ALA A 391 3.55 5.00 -15.04
N VAL A 392 3.20 4.53 -13.85
CA VAL A 392 1.80 4.48 -13.39
C VAL A 392 1.65 5.08 -11.99
N ARG A 393 0.58 5.83 -11.77
CA ARG A 393 0.14 6.16 -10.41
C ARG A 393 -0.90 5.15 -9.95
N ARG A 394 -0.86 4.81 -8.66
CA ARG A 394 -1.77 3.86 -8.03
C ARG A 394 -2.75 4.56 -7.09
N GLY A 395 -3.95 4.01 -7.00
CA GLY A 395 -4.99 4.54 -6.12
C GLY A 395 -4.84 4.14 -4.65
N GLY A 396 -4.07 3.11 -4.37
CA GLY A 396 -3.76 2.65 -3.02
C GLY A 396 -2.81 3.59 -2.28
N SER A 397 -2.73 3.42 -0.97
CA SER A 397 -1.85 4.18 -0.08
C SER A 397 -0.92 3.22 0.64
N ILE A 398 0.35 3.56 0.71
CA ILE A 398 1.37 2.93 1.55
C ILE A 398 1.92 4.05 2.42
N PRO A 399 1.33 4.29 3.62
CA PRO A 399 1.62 5.47 4.42
C PRO A 399 3.09 5.63 4.76
N ILE A 400 3.80 4.53 4.99
CA ILE A 400 5.22 4.54 5.35
C ILE A 400 6.11 5.18 4.27
N ILE A 401 5.71 5.15 3.00
CA ILE A 401 6.48 5.78 1.92
C ILE A 401 6.51 7.30 2.10
N SER A 402 5.39 7.91 2.48
CA SER A 402 5.36 9.33 2.80
C SER A 402 6.09 9.66 4.10
N ASP A 403 6.04 8.78 5.10
CA ASP A 403 6.77 8.94 6.35
C ASP A 403 8.29 8.92 6.13
N PHE A 404 8.80 8.05 5.28
CA PHE A 404 10.22 8.06 4.89
C PHE A 404 10.62 9.40 4.27
N GLU A 405 9.83 9.93 3.36
CA GLU A 405 10.11 11.23 2.76
C GLU A 405 10.08 12.36 3.81
N GLN A 406 9.08 12.39 4.67
CA GLN A 406 8.93 13.44 5.68
C GLN A 406 9.99 13.38 6.77
N ILE A 407 10.35 12.17 7.23
CA ILE A 407 11.21 11.99 8.38
C ILE A 407 12.69 11.99 7.96
N LEU A 408 13.04 11.31 6.88
CA LEU A 408 14.42 11.14 6.41
C LEU A 408 14.77 12.10 5.26
N GLY A 409 13.79 12.68 4.57
CA GLY A 409 14.02 13.52 3.39
C GLY A 409 14.47 12.74 2.16
N ILE A 410 14.18 11.44 2.09
CA ILE A 410 14.68 10.52 1.07
C ILE A 410 13.54 10.12 0.14
N LYS A 411 13.79 10.14 -1.18
CA LYS A 411 12.84 9.66 -2.19
C LYS A 411 12.85 8.14 -2.30
N THR A 412 11.68 7.59 -2.60
CA THR A 412 11.47 6.14 -2.74
C THR A 412 11.21 5.78 -4.20
N VAL A 413 11.85 4.75 -4.70
CA VAL A 413 11.54 4.10 -5.97
C VAL A 413 10.70 2.85 -5.69
N LEU A 414 9.53 2.77 -6.31
CA LEU A 414 8.60 1.64 -6.16
C LEU A 414 8.76 0.69 -7.36
N MET A 415 9.45 -0.42 -7.12
CA MET A 415 9.85 -1.40 -8.14
C MET A 415 9.19 -2.75 -7.83
N GLY A 416 7.84 -2.79 -7.88
CA GLY A 416 7.06 -3.98 -7.54
C GLY A 416 6.92 -4.97 -8.69
N PHE A 417 6.68 -6.23 -8.33
CA PHE A 417 6.61 -7.36 -9.25
C PHE A 417 5.29 -8.14 -9.13
N GLY A 418 4.45 -7.85 -8.14
CA GLY A 418 3.15 -8.49 -7.95
C GLY A 418 2.20 -8.23 -9.13
N LEU A 419 1.16 -9.04 -9.23
CA LEU A 419 0.07 -8.90 -10.18
C LEU A 419 -1.28 -8.91 -9.46
N GLU A 420 -2.30 -8.27 -10.05
CA GLU A 420 -3.67 -8.35 -9.53
C GLU A 420 -4.19 -9.81 -9.47
N SER A 421 -3.68 -10.69 -10.35
CA SER A 421 -3.99 -12.12 -10.36
C SER A 421 -3.40 -12.92 -9.21
N ASP A 422 -2.44 -12.35 -8.48
CA ASP A 422 -1.72 -13.07 -7.44
C ASP A 422 -2.53 -13.23 -6.15
N ALA A 423 -3.73 -12.60 -6.11
CA ALA A 423 -4.73 -12.78 -5.07
C ALA A 423 -4.22 -12.46 -3.66
N ILE A 424 -3.38 -11.40 -3.53
CA ILE A 424 -2.90 -10.91 -2.23
C ILE A 424 -4.08 -10.64 -1.29
N HIS A 425 -3.90 -10.84 0.02
CA HIS A 425 -4.93 -10.76 1.06
C HIS A 425 -6.12 -11.73 0.88
N SER A 426 -6.06 -12.64 -0.10
CA SER A 426 -7.12 -13.60 -0.40
C SER A 426 -6.63 -15.04 -0.27
N PRO A 427 -7.53 -16.04 -0.10
CA PRO A 427 -7.17 -17.43 -0.26
C PRO A 427 -6.57 -17.73 -1.65
N ASN A 428 -5.60 -18.62 -1.70
CA ASN A 428 -4.85 -18.99 -2.89
C ASN A 428 -3.95 -17.85 -3.43
N GLU A 429 -3.40 -17.04 -2.53
CA GLU A 429 -2.30 -16.16 -2.89
C GLU A 429 -1.21 -16.95 -3.59
N ASN A 430 -0.62 -16.35 -4.62
CA ASN A 430 0.38 -17.00 -5.42
C ASN A 430 1.35 -15.99 -6.05
N PHE A 431 2.52 -16.45 -6.46
CA PHE A 431 3.51 -15.63 -7.12
C PHE A 431 4.14 -16.35 -8.30
N SER A 432 4.21 -15.70 -9.46
CA SER A 432 4.76 -16.32 -10.68
C SER A 432 6.26 -16.55 -10.58
N LEU A 433 6.71 -17.80 -10.84
CA LEU A 433 8.14 -18.13 -10.91
C LEU A 433 8.88 -17.40 -12.04
N ASP A 434 8.21 -17.14 -13.15
CA ASP A 434 8.80 -16.38 -14.27
C ASP A 434 9.04 -14.93 -13.86
N ILE A 435 8.07 -14.32 -13.17
CA ILE A 435 8.21 -12.96 -12.61
C ILE A 435 9.28 -12.92 -11.52
N PHE A 436 9.33 -13.90 -10.62
CA PHE A 436 10.37 -14.01 -9.61
C PHE A 436 11.78 -13.99 -10.23
N ARG A 437 12.01 -14.79 -11.28
CA ARG A 437 13.28 -14.83 -12.01
C ARG A 437 13.61 -13.52 -12.70
N LYS A 438 12.63 -12.96 -13.42
CA LYS A 438 12.77 -11.64 -14.10
C LYS A 438 12.95 -10.51 -13.10
N GLY A 439 12.32 -10.59 -11.94
CA GLY A 439 12.49 -9.64 -10.85
C GLY A 439 13.93 -9.59 -10.36
N ILE A 440 14.54 -10.76 -10.10
CA ILE A 440 15.96 -10.83 -9.73
C ILE A 440 16.84 -10.21 -10.83
N GLU A 441 16.58 -10.53 -12.12
CA GLU A 441 17.32 -9.93 -13.24
C GLU A 441 17.16 -8.41 -13.27
N ALA A 442 15.93 -7.92 -13.10
CA ALA A 442 15.62 -6.49 -13.11
C ALA A 442 16.31 -5.73 -11.97
N VAL A 443 16.31 -6.29 -10.76
CA VAL A 443 16.96 -5.66 -9.60
C VAL A 443 18.50 -5.73 -9.71
N VAL A 444 19.06 -6.80 -10.27
CA VAL A 444 20.50 -6.84 -10.59
C VAL A 444 20.87 -5.72 -11.58
N GLU A 445 20.10 -5.56 -12.65
CA GLU A 445 20.33 -4.47 -13.62
C GLU A 445 20.13 -3.09 -12.96
N PHE A 446 19.21 -2.95 -12.01
CA PHE A 446 19.09 -1.73 -11.20
C PHE A 446 20.42 -1.46 -10.46
N HIS A 447 20.96 -2.40 -9.71
CA HIS A 447 22.23 -2.26 -8.98
C HIS A 447 23.41 -1.91 -9.90
N LEU A 448 23.43 -2.40 -11.14
CA LEU A 448 24.48 -2.12 -12.12
C LEU A 448 24.38 -0.73 -12.75
N ASN A 449 23.21 -0.10 -12.71
CA ASN A 449 22.94 1.20 -13.33
C ASN A 449 22.74 2.34 -12.30
N TYR A 450 22.60 2.02 -11.03
CA TYR A 450 22.54 2.96 -9.91
C TYR A 450 23.92 3.24 -9.37
#